data_ee8937330809c9fc2cd54bf2eb430007
#
_entry.id   ee8937330809c9fc2cd54bf2eb430007
#
_cell.length_a   1.000
_cell.length_b   1.000
_cell.length_c   1.000
_cell.angle_alpha   90.00
_cell.angle_beta   90.00
_cell.angle_gamma   90.00
#
_symmetry.space_group_name_H-M   'P 1'
#
loop_
_entity.id
_entity.type
_entity.pdbx_description
1 polymer ?
#
loop_
_entity_poly.entity_id
_entity_poly.type
_entity_poly.pdbx_seq_one_letter_code
_entity_poly.pdbx_strand_id
1 'polypeptide(L)'
;MNRLIIFLTLFFNIVALHSQSLEFIMDMVHHNPGEARFETKYSNPAYLKSQGFNAIVPKWYVSCAITYDNYEKNIVPKNSKERKWIDDQARLIDKELTECKKAGLNVFPFTDLIVFPAAVWEKYGDSIKRSDDGSGNTMGNKGETLKPDIQRKITQDLLRAQIAGIFERFPQLDGIEVRFGETYLYDTPFHKGGSPIRSGKNGILDHIIFINILRDEICVKRNKKLFYRTWDFGYNFHNNPEYYLAVTNAIEPHTNLVFSIKYQQGDFLRMTPFNPTLGIGKHRQIVEAQSSMEVYGKGSHPYYSAYGVINGWPETKYEIVNERFTGKLNDPVNPRGIKNILNRGLLCGVNTWSRGGGWQGPYITNEIWTDLNTYVVSRWAQNPSRSEEELFFEFAAAHNITGMLADQFRQIALLSIEGVRKGQCNSFTINQVWWSRDEFFSASANQPVIDSILKNNLTEKVLSEKAEASAIWRQIEAVSNQMTLADTITQEAIRVSSTYGRIKYELIEQMWILMLEDGRSNANETLNKQLAAHAIQRYDALWVEWRKLKESSAYCATLYSDMAFRNNRNGSIGELIDNIRKNLH
;
A
#
# COMPACT_ATOMS: atom_id res chain seq x y z
N MET A 1 77.64 2.60 -16.00
CA MET A 1 76.31 3.11 -16.45
C MET A 1 75.23 2.18 -15.93
N ASN A 2 74.75 2.42 -14.72
CA ASN A 2 73.71 1.64 -14.08
C ASN A 2 72.35 2.25 -14.40
N ARG A 3 71.51 1.49 -15.05
CA ARG A 3 70.11 1.89 -15.26
C ARG A 3 69.27 1.29 -14.13
N LEU A 4 68.76 2.17 -13.28
CA LEU A 4 67.82 1.83 -12.21
C LEU A 4 66.41 1.72 -12.85
N ILE A 5 65.83 0.49 -12.80
CA ILE A 5 64.46 0.26 -13.20
C ILE A 5 63.60 0.39 -11.95
N ILE A 6 62.80 1.46 -11.90
CA ILE A 6 61.79 1.69 -10.86
C ILE A 6 60.49 0.96 -11.31
N PHE A 7 60.13 -0.11 -10.60
CA PHE A 7 58.80 -0.74 -10.73
C PHE A 7 57.80 0.07 -9.89
N LEU A 8 56.93 0.81 -10.57
CA LEU A 8 55.77 1.43 -9.93
C LEU A 8 54.66 0.36 -9.81
N THR A 9 54.52 -0.22 -8.62
CA THR A 9 53.39 -1.08 -8.28
C THR A 9 52.19 -0.20 -7.94
N LEU A 10 51.29 -0.03 -8.89
CA LEU A 10 49.97 0.55 -8.64
C LEU A 10 49.11 -0.46 -7.88
N PHE A 11 48.99 -0.25 -6.56
CA PHE A 11 47.96 -0.92 -5.79
C PHE A 11 46.59 -0.32 -6.14
N PHE A 12 45.85 -1.00 -6.98
CA PHE A 12 44.40 -0.78 -7.09
C PHE A 12 43.79 -1.31 -5.77
N ASN A 13 43.51 -0.43 -4.84
CA ASN A 13 42.57 -0.69 -3.78
C ASN A 13 41.19 -0.80 -4.40
N ILE A 14 40.78 -2.02 -4.76
CA ILE A 14 39.36 -2.34 -4.99
C ILE A 14 38.72 -2.26 -3.59
N VAL A 15 38.22 -1.10 -3.22
CA VAL A 15 37.26 -0.97 -2.14
C VAL A 15 36.03 -1.72 -2.62
N ALA A 16 35.89 -2.98 -2.22
CA ALA A 16 34.63 -3.69 -2.31
C ALA A 16 33.65 -2.86 -1.48
N LEU A 17 32.80 -2.07 -2.16
CA LEU A 17 31.63 -1.46 -1.57
C LEU A 17 30.72 -2.61 -1.10
N HIS A 18 30.97 -3.11 0.10
CA HIS A 18 30.01 -3.95 0.78
C HIS A 18 28.80 -3.05 0.98
N SER A 19 27.75 -3.29 0.21
CA SER A 19 26.48 -2.62 0.38
C SER A 19 25.98 -2.94 1.79
N GLN A 20 26.04 -1.94 2.66
CA GLN A 20 25.60 -2.07 4.04
C GLN A 20 24.10 -2.30 4.07
N SER A 21 23.64 -3.22 4.91
CA SER A 21 22.22 -3.40 5.21
C SER A 21 21.54 -2.06 5.49
N LEU A 22 20.34 -1.89 4.99
CA LEU A 22 19.51 -0.73 5.35
C LEU A 22 19.20 -0.75 6.86
N GLU A 23 19.09 0.44 7.48
CA GLU A 23 18.90 0.57 8.93
C GLU A 23 17.54 0.00 9.37
N PHE A 24 16.49 0.22 8.56
CA PHE A 24 15.13 -0.21 8.91
C PHE A 24 14.61 -1.25 7.91
N ILE A 25 14.27 -2.41 8.44
CA ILE A 25 13.60 -3.49 7.74
C ILE A 25 12.33 -3.79 8.54
N MET A 26 11.24 -3.17 8.12
CA MET A 26 10.00 -3.12 8.88
C MET A 26 8.87 -3.84 8.13
N ASP A 27 7.87 -4.30 8.88
CA ASP A 27 6.64 -4.84 8.30
C ASP A 27 5.40 -4.27 8.98
N MET A 28 4.34 -4.13 8.19
CA MET A 28 3.02 -3.73 8.65
C MET A 28 1.95 -4.71 8.19
N VAL A 29 1.19 -5.22 9.15
CA VAL A 29 -0.09 -5.86 8.89
C VAL A 29 -1.19 -4.82 9.06
N HIS A 30 -1.79 -4.42 7.95
CA HIS A 30 -2.80 -3.38 7.96
C HIS A 30 -4.21 -3.98 8.03
N HIS A 31 -4.82 -3.94 9.20
CA HIS A 31 -6.25 -4.23 9.37
C HIS A 31 -7.07 -2.99 9.03
N ASN A 32 -8.19 -3.17 8.35
CA ASN A 32 -9.13 -2.07 8.21
C ASN A 32 -9.84 -1.80 9.54
N PRO A 33 -10.05 -0.53 9.87
CA PRO A 33 -10.84 -0.19 11.05
C PRO A 33 -12.28 -0.69 10.96
N GLY A 34 -12.82 -1.15 12.07
CA GLY A 34 -14.18 -1.70 12.14
C GLY A 34 -14.32 -3.13 11.63
N GLU A 35 -13.22 -3.77 11.22
CA GLU A 35 -13.21 -5.18 10.82
C GLU A 35 -12.52 -6.05 11.85
N ALA A 36 -12.93 -7.31 11.93
CA ALA A 36 -12.23 -8.29 12.75
C ALA A 36 -10.77 -8.44 12.28
N ARG A 37 -9.84 -8.51 13.23
CA ARG A 37 -8.45 -8.82 12.93
C ARG A 37 -8.37 -10.22 12.31
N PHE A 38 -7.63 -10.34 11.23
CA PHE A 38 -7.32 -11.64 10.64
C PHE A 38 -5.98 -12.15 11.15
N GLU A 39 -5.86 -13.45 11.24
CA GLU A 39 -4.62 -14.09 11.64
C GLU A 39 -3.68 -14.24 10.44
N THR A 40 -2.44 -13.86 10.65
CA THR A 40 -1.33 -14.08 9.71
C THR A 40 -0.05 -14.28 10.51
N LYS A 41 0.89 -15.06 9.98
CA LYS A 41 2.21 -15.24 10.61
C LYS A 41 2.97 -13.92 10.75
N TYR A 42 2.71 -12.93 9.90
CA TYR A 42 3.31 -11.61 9.98
C TYR A 42 2.84 -10.79 11.19
N SER A 43 1.74 -11.17 11.83
CA SER A 43 1.33 -10.60 13.12
C SER A 43 2.14 -11.16 14.31
N ASN A 44 2.99 -12.18 14.08
CA ASN A 44 3.82 -12.79 15.13
C ASN A 44 5.20 -12.14 15.17
N PRO A 45 5.58 -11.43 16.24
CA PRO A 45 6.87 -10.75 16.33
C PRO A 45 8.09 -11.71 16.24
N ALA A 46 7.99 -12.93 16.79
CA ALA A 46 9.06 -13.91 16.71
C ALA A 46 9.27 -14.41 15.27
N TYR A 47 8.20 -14.59 14.51
CA TYR A 47 8.28 -14.91 13.09
C TYR A 47 8.97 -13.78 12.31
N LEU A 48 8.54 -12.54 12.47
CA LEU A 48 9.20 -11.40 11.82
C LEU A 48 10.69 -11.35 12.13
N LYS A 49 11.06 -11.50 13.41
CA LYS A 49 12.47 -11.53 13.81
C LYS A 49 13.25 -12.65 13.12
N SER A 50 12.67 -13.85 13.02
CA SER A 50 13.30 -14.98 12.33
C SER A 50 13.50 -14.74 10.83
N GLN A 51 12.66 -13.90 10.22
CA GLN A 51 12.81 -13.48 8.81
C GLN A 51 13.81 -12.32 8.62
N GLY A 52 14.45 -11.85 9.69
CA GLY A 52 15.46 -10.80 9.64
C GLY A 52 14.89 -9.38 9.67
N PHE A 53 13.62 -9.21 10.00
CA PHE A 53 13.05 -7.90 10.31
C PHE A 53 13.64 -7.38 11.62
N ASN A 54 13.87 -6.08 11.70
CA ASN A 54 14.36 -5.43 12.92
C ASN A 54 13.35 -4.49 13.56
N ALA A 55 12.20 -4.28 12.87
CA ALA A 55 11.11 -3.46 13.40
C ALA A 55 9.75 -3.95 12.92
N ILE A 56 8.72 -3.53 13.64
CA ILE A 56 7.31 -3.75 13.33
C ILE A 56 6.55 -2.42 13.40
N VAL A 57 5.57 -2.25 12.51
CA VAL A 57 4.68 -1.08 12.43
C VAL A 57 3.25 -1.51 12.74
N PRO A 58 2.91 -1.70 14.02
CA PRO A 58 1.55 -2.12 14.39
C PRO A 58 0.58 -0.95 14.29
N LYS A 59 -0.65 -1.25 13.85
CA LYS A 59 -1.72 -0.25 13.79
C LYS A 59 -2.37 -0.09 15.17
N TRP A 60 -1.72 0.64 16.03
CA TRP A 60 -2.22 0.98 17.36
C TRP A 60 -2.52 2.47 17.45
N TYR A 61 -3.73 2.80 17.88
CA TYR A 61 -4.09 4.18 18.16
C TYR A 61 -3.53 4.63 19.51
N VAL A 62 -2.18 4.71 19.61
CA VAL A 62 -1.51 5.16 20.84
C VAL A 62 -1.93 6.58 21.24
N SER A 63 -2.28 7.41 20.26
CA SER A 63 -2.85 8.75 20.46
C SER A 63 -4.20 8.74 21.18
N CYS A 64 -4.96 7.65 21.05
CA CYS A 64 -6.26 7.46 21.70
C CYS A 64 -6.16 6.72 23.04
N ALA A 65 -4.97 6.26 23.43
CA ALA A 65 -4.75 5.51 24.67
C ALA A 65 -4.13 6.37 25.80
N ILE A 66 -4.34 7.67 25.75
CA ILE A 66 -3.85 8.65 26.73
C ILE A 66 -4.98 9.54 27.23
N THR A 67 -4.79 10.10 28.43
CA THR A 67 -5.85 10.79 29.18
C THR A 67 -5.78 12.31 29.18
N TYR A 68 -4.68 12.88 28.69
CA TYR A 68 -4.37 14.31 28.72
C TYR A 68 -4.31 14.95 30.13
N ASP A 69 -4.17 14.14 31.19
CA ASP A 69 -3.99 14.62 32.55
C ASP A 69 -2.69 15.45 32.73
N ASN A 70 -1.74 15.33 31.80
CA ASN A 70 -0.53 16.14 31.72
C ASN A 70 -0.78 17.54 31.13
N TYR A 71 -1.87 17.75 30.42
CA TYR A 71 -2.31 19.06 29.93
C TYR A 71 -3.27 19.73 30.90
N GLU A 72 -4.34 19.01 31.25
CA GLU A 72 -5.31 19.45 32.23
C GLU A 72 -5.81 18.25 33.04
N LYS A 73 -5.61 18.34 34.36
CA LYS A 73 -5.94 17.28 35.29
C LYS A 73 -7.43 16.91 35.25
N ASN A 74 -7.70 15.64 34.99
CA ASN A 74 -9.05 15.07 34.95
C ASN A 74 -9.96 15.65 33.85
N ILE A 75 -9.37 16.16 32.75
CA ILE A 75 -10.13 16.64 31.58
C ILE A 75 -11.03 15.53 31.01
N VAL A 76 -10.53 14.27 30.98
CA VAL A 76 -11.33 13.07 30.80
C VAL A 76 -11.66 12.55 32.20
N PRO A 77 -12.91 12.65 32.66
CA PRO A 77 -13.27 12.32 34.04
C PRO A 77 -12.96 10.86 34.40
N LYS A 78 -12.34 10.65 35.56
CA LYS A 78 -11.86 9.32 36.00
C LYS A 78 -12.92 8.21 35.98
N ASN A 79 -14.18 8.56 36.27
CA ASN A 79 -15.28 7.61 36.33
C ASN A 79 -16.10 7.52 35.03
N SER A 80 -15.63 8.16 33.94
CA SER A 80 -16.33 8.15 32.67
C SER A 80 -16.10 6.83 31.89
N LYS A 81 -17.04 6.48 31.03
CA LYS A 81 -16.89 5.35 30.08
C LYS A 81 -15.70 5.60 29.12
N GLU A 82 -15.49 6.84 28.76
CA GLU A 82 -14.38 7.27 27.90
C GLU A 82 -13.03 6.97 28.57
N ARG A 83 -12.85 7.36 29.84
CA ARG A 83 -11.63 7.08 30.60
C ARG A 83 -11.38 5.58 30.73
N LYS A 84 -12.41 4.81 31.04
CA LYS A 84 -12.29 3.35 31.12
C LYS A 84 -11.83 2.76 29.78
N TRP A 85 -12.40 3.21 28.67
CA TRP A 85 -12.01 2.74 27.34
C TRP A 85 -10.55 3.07 27.04
N ILE A 86 -10.10 4.32 27.31
CA ILE A 86 -8.70 4.73 27.14
C ILE A 86 -7.75 3.82 27.91
N ASP A 87 -8.06 3.55 29.19
CA ASP A 87 -7.24 2.70 30.04
C ASP A 87 -7.24 1.23 29.59
N ASP A 88 -8.37 0.72 29.08
CA ASP A 88 -8.48 -0.61 28.50
C ASP A 88 -7.61 -0.76 27.25
N GLN A 89 -7.67 0.22 26.33
CA GLN A 89 -6.81 0.24 25.13
C GLN A 89 -5.33 0.31 25.49
N ALA A 90 -4.98 1.15 26.46
CA ALA A 90 -3.60 1.26 26.90
C ALA A 90 -3.05 -0.08 27.42
N ARG A 91 -3.85 -0.86 28.17
CA ARG A 91 -3.44 -2.20 28.66
C ARG A 91 -3.26 -3.21 27.52
N LEU A 92 -4.11 -3.17 26.49
CA LEU A 92 -3.95 -4.03 25.30
C LEU A 92 -2.66 -3.71 24.57
N ILE A 93 -2.39 -2.42 24.33
CA ILE A 93 -1.16 -1.97 23.69
C ILE A 93 0.08 -2.37 24.50
N ASP A 94 0.07 -2.21 25.83
CA ASP A 94 1.19 -2.61 26.70
C ASP A 94 1.52 -4.10 26.56
N LYS A 95 0.49 -4.95 26.47
CA LYS A 95 0.67 -6.39 26.29
C LYS A 95 1.35 -6.70 24.96
N GLU A 96 0.80 -6.18 23.86
CA GLU A 96 1.34 -6.43 22.52
C GLU A 96 2.76 -5.83 22.37
N LEU A 97 3.01 -4.63 22.92
CA LEU A 97 4.31 -3.98 22.94
C LEU A 97 5.35 -4.83 23.66
N THR A 98 4.97 -5.40 24.82
CA THR A 98 5.86 -6.28 25.58
C THR A 98 6.27 -7.52 24.78
N GLU A 99 5.36 -8.10 24.01
CA GLU A 99 5.64 -9.26 23.14
C GLU A 99 6.60 -8.89 22.00
N CYS A 100 6.39 -7.74 21.37
CA CYS A 100 7.29 -7.24 20.33
C CYS A 100 8.71 -6.98 20.88
N LYS A 101 8.81 -6.38 22.07
CA LYS A 101 10.12 -6.11 22.72
C LYS A 101 10.81 -7.40 23.14
N LYS A 102 10.10 -8.40 23.62
CA LYS A 102 10.67 -9.74 23.93
C LYS A 102 11.23 -10.42 22.69
N ALA A 103 10.64 -10.21 21.53
CA ALA A 103 11.16 -10.72 20.26
C ALA A 103 12.38 -9.92 19.74
N GLY A 104 12.75 -8.82 20.39
CA GLY A 104 13.87 -7.98 19.99
C GLY A 104 13.60 -7.11 18.76
N LEU A 105 12.35 -6.70 18.56
CA LEU A 105 11.97 -5.76 17.52
C LEU A 105 11.88 -4.33 18.05
N ASN A 106 12.25 -3.36 17.21
CA ASN A 106 11.85 -1.98 17.38
C ASN A 106 10.36 -1.83 17.04
N VAL A 107 9.66 -0.93 17.75
CA VAL A 107 8.22 -0.79 17.62
C VAL A 107 7.85 0.66 17.30
N PHE A 108 7.22 0.86 16.14
CA PHE A 108 6.80 2.15 15.62
C PHE A 108 5.30 2.13 15.30
N PRO A 109 4.41 2.37 16.29
CA PRO A 109 2.97 2.35 16.05
C PRO A 109 2.56 3.31 14.93
N PHE A 110 1.77 2.80 14.00
CA PHE A 110 1.10 3.58 12.96
C PHE A 110 -0.13 4.25 13.56
N THR A 111 -0.12 5.56 13.66
CA THR A 111 -1.15 6.30 14.40
C THR A 111 -1.50 7.63 13.74
N ASP A 112 -2.75 8.07 13.94
CA ASP A 112 -3.18 9.43 13.64
C ASP A 112 -2.94 10.30 14.88
N LEU A 113 -2.44 11.52 14.69
CA LEU A 113 -2.30 12.51 15.75
C LEU A 113 -3.35 13.60 15.62
N ILE A 114 -3.53 14.37 16.70
CA ILE A 114 -4.58 15.40 16.82
C ILE A 114 -5.99 14.79 16.68
N VAL A 115 -6.11 13.54 17.09
CA VAL A 115 -7.38 12.89 17.38
C VAL A 115 -7.54 12.93 18.88
N PHE A 116 -8.52 13.68 19.37
CA PHE A 116 -8.68 13.96 20.80
C PHE A 116 -9.91 13.25 21.38
N PRO A 117 -9.89 12.96 22.69
CA PRO A 117 -11.08 12.56 23.42
C PRO A 117 -12.25 13.52 23.24
N ALA A 118 -13.48 13.04 23.28
CA ALA A 118 -14.67 13.86 23.17
C ALA A 118 -14.69 14.97 24.23
N ALA A 119 -14.26 14.68 25.45
CA ALA A 119 -14.16 15.66 26.53
C ALA A 119 -13.22 16.84 26.21
N VAL A 120 -12.13 16.60 25.45
CA VAL A 120 -11.24 17.68 24.98
C VAL A 120 -11.94 18.56 23.95
N TRP A 121 -12.69 17.94 23.03
CA TRP A 121 -13.47 18.67 22.02
C TRP A 121 -14.61 19.45 22.62
N GLU A 122 -15.28 18.92 23.64
CA GLU A 122 -16.34 19.63 24.36
C GLU A 122 -15.82 20.92 25.03
N LYS A 123 -14.61 20.85 25.58
CA LYS A 123 -14.01 21.98 26.27
C LYS A 123 -13.33 22.99 25.36
N TYR A 124 -12.56 22.50 24.39
CA TYR A 124 -11.67 23.33 23.57
C TYR A 124 -12.08 23.41 22.10
N GLY A 125 -13.16 22.74 21.68
CA GLY A 125 -13.53 22.56 20.28
C GLY A 125 -13.57 23.87 19.49
N ASP A 126 -14.19 24.93 20.03
CA ASP A 126 -14.26 26.23 19.37
C ASP A 126 -12.89 26.91 19.21
N SER A 127 -11.94 26.59 20.10
CA SER A 127 -10.59 27.15 20.06
C SER A 127 -9.64 26.35 19.14
N ILE A 128 -9.97 25.09 18.80
CA ILE A 128 -9.09 24.20 18.03
C ILE A 128 -9.61 23.87 16.64
N LYS A 129 -10.93 23.94 16.40
CA LYS A 129 -11.49 23.62 15.07
C LYS A 129 -11.18 24.68 14.04
N ARG A 130 -11.05 24.26 12.79
CA ARG A 130 -11.03 25.13 11.61
C ARG A 130 -12.33 24.97 10.81
N SER A 131 -12.62 25.97 9.96
CA SER A 131 -13.88 26.07 9.21
C SER A 131 -13.77 25.70 7.74
N ASP A 132 -12.62 25.22 7.29
CA ASP A 132 -12.38 24.93 5.88
C ASP A 132 -12.70 23.48 5.49
N ASP A 133 -12.64 23.22 4.22
CA ASP A 133 -12.83 21.93 3.62
C ASP A 133 -11.88 20.86 4.08
N GLY A 134 -10.70 21.27 4.38
CA GLY A 134 -9.54 20.45 4.61
C GLY A 134 -9.29 19.34 3.61
N SER A 135 -8.04 19.04 3.45
CA SER A 135 -7.58 17.81 2.82
C SER A 135 -7.82 16.61 3.75
N GLY A 136 -7.65 15.44 3.17
CA GLY A 136 -7.73 14.18 3.90
C GLY A 136 -9.16 13.65 4.04
N ASN A 137 -9.22 12.42 4.49
CA ASN A 137 -10.44 11.65 4.63
C ASN A 137 -10.61 11.21 6.09
N THR A 138 -11.77 11.52 6.69
CA THR A 138 -12.12 11.05 8.04
C THR A 138 -13.31 10.11 7.93
N MET A 139 -13.17 8.89 8.41
CA MET A 139 -14.21 7.86 8.39
C MET A 139 -14.48 7.31 9.79
N GLY A 140 -15.71 6.96 10.04
CA GLY A 140 -16.19 6.48 11.34
C GLY A 140 -16.85 7.62 12.16
N ASN A 141 -17.31 7.30 13.39
CA ASN A 141 -17.93 8.21 14.31
C ASN A 141 -19.02 9.13 13.73
N LYS A 142 -20.02 8.51 13.08
CA LYS A 142 -21.29 9.17 12.69
C LYS A 142 -21.15 10.51 11.97
N GLY A 143 -20.10 10.72 11.19
CA GLY A 143 -20.00 11.84 10.26
C GLY A 143 -19.54 13.17 10.85
N GLU A 144 -19.07 13.21 12.08
CA GLU A 144 -18.44 14.42 12.61
C GLU A 144 -16.99 14.55 12.07
N THR A 145 -16.84 15.32 11.02
CA THR A 145 -15.52 15.73 10.50
C THR A 145 -15.03 16.96 11.25
N LEU A 146 -14.51 16.77 12.45
CA LEU A 146 -13.86 17.84 13.20
C LEU A 146 -12.39 17.91 12.79
N LYS A 147 -12.02 19.01 12.12
CA LYS A 147 -10.65 19.23 11.67
C LYS A 147 -9.95 20.23 12.57
N PRO A 148 -8.85 19.85 13.21
CA PRO A 148 -8.08 20.75 14.05
C PRO A 148 -7.29 21.75 13.21
N ASP A 149 -7.14 22.97 13.72
CA ASP A 149 -6.30 24.01 13.14
C ASP A 149 -4.91 23.99 13.78
N ILE A 150 -3.93 23.42 13.08
CA ILE A 150 -2.55 23.33 13.59
C ILE A 150 -1.87 24.69 13.72
N GLN A 151 -2.38 25.74 13.09
CA GLN A 151 -1.82 27.09 13.22
C GLN A 151 -2.20 27.75 14.54
N ARG A 152 -3.20 27.22 15.27
CA ARG A 152 -3.61 27.74 16.56
C ARG A 152 -2.70 27.23 17.69
N LYS A 153 -2.26 28.17 18.55
CA LYS A 153 -1.36 27.86 19.67
C LYS A 153 -1.91 26.74 20.57
N ILE A 154 -3.19 26.78 20.88
CA ILE A 154 -3.84 25.79 21.73
C ILE A 154 -3.79 24.37 21.11
N THR A 155 -3.97 24.26 19.78
CA THR A 155 -3.86 22.99 19.07
C THR A 155 -2.43 22.45 19.16
N GLN A 156 -1.44 23.34 19.01
CA GLN A 156 -0.03 22.98 19.13
C GLN A 156 0.33 22.52 20.55
N ASP A 157 -0.22 23.19 21.58
CA ASP A 157 0.03 22.81 22.98
C ASP A 157 -0.63 21.47 23.32
N LEU A 158 -1.83 21.21 22.83
CA LEU A 158 -2.50 19.92 22.96
C LEU A 158 -1.74 18.81 22.22
N LEU A 159 -1.18 19.09 21.05
CA LEU A 159 -0.32 18.14 20.31
C LEU A 159 0.95 17.81 21.12
N ARG A 160 1.60 18.81 21.72
CA ARG A 160 2.78 18.57 22.57
C ARG A 160 2.43 17.72 23.79
N ALA A 161 1.28 18.00 24.41
CA ALA A 161 0.78 17.18 25.52
C ALA A 161 0.45 15.76 25.08
N GLN A 162 -0.14 15.58 23.88
CA GLN A 162 -0.41 14.27 23.30
C GLN A 162 0.87 13.45 23.13
N ILE A 163 1.91 14.03 22.52
CA ILE A 163 3.19 13.36 22.31
C ILE A 163 3.83 13.02 23.66
N ALA A 164 3.83 13.94 24.60
CA ALA A 164 4.35 13.70 25.96
C ALA A 164 3.61 12.51 26.61
N GLY A 165 2.27 12.54 26.59
CA GLY A 165 1.44 11.50 27.17
C GLY A 165 1.66 10.12 26.53
N ILE A 166 1.89 10.05 25.20
CA ILE A 166 2.20 8.79 24.50
C ILE A 166 3.49 8.18 25.07
N PHE A 167 4.59 8.94 25.13
CA PHE A 167 5.88 8.38 25.58
C PHE A 167 5.99 8.23 27.10
N GLU A 168 5.20 8.96 27.87
CA GLU A 168 5.03 8.72 29.31
C GLU A 168 4.25 7.42 29.56
N ARG A 169 3.20 7.17 28.78
CA ARG A 169 2.37 5.99 28.92
C ARG A 169 3.03 4.72 28.36
N PHE A 170 3.79 4.87 27.27
CA PHE A 170 4.44 3.77 26.55
C PHE A 170 5.95 4.05 26.39
N PRO A 171 6.75 4.05 27.46
CA PRO A 171 8.17 4.42 27.41
C PRO A 171 9.04 3.45 26.60
N GLN A 172 8.56 2.22 26.37
CA GLN A 172 9.27 1.20 25.60
C GLN A 172 9.16 1.38 24.08
N LEU A 173 8.31 2.29 23.58
CA LEU A 173 8.26 2.62 22.15
C LEU A 173 9.58 3.19 21.68
N ASP A 174 10.03 2.75 20.50
CA ASP A 174 11.25 3.25 19.87
C ASP A 174 10.97 4.52 19.03
N GLY A 175 9.72 4.79 18.75
CA GLY A 175 9.23 5.93 18.01
C GLY A 175 7.77 5.74 17.58
N ILE A 176 7.34 6.51 16.60
CA ILE A 176 6.01 6.39 16.00
C ILE A 176 6.07 6.61 14.48
N GLU A 177 5.13 6.01 13.76
CA GLU A 177 4.83 6.33 12.37
C GLU A 177 3.54 7.13 12.30
N VAL A 178 3.60 8.37 11.79
CA VAL A 178 2.49 9.31 11.80
C VAL A 178 1.78 9.35 10.46
N ARG A 179 0.47 9.15 10.49
CA ARG A 179 -0.44 9.40 9.38
C ARG A 179 -1.21 10.69 9.61
N PHE A 180 -1.57 11.41 8.54
CA PHE A 180 -2.35 12.65 8.63
C PHE A 180 -3.43 12.78 7.53
N GLY A 181 -3.32 12.05 6.44
CA GLY A 181 -4.19 12.20 5.26
C GLY A 181 -5.49 11.41 5.32
N GLU A 182 -5.51 10.33 6.08
CA GLU A 182 -6.67 9.47 6.25
C GLU A 182 -6.86 9.14 7.73
N THR A 183 -7.93 9.61 8.32
CA THR A 183 -8.24 9.35 9.73
C THR A 183 -9.42 8.40 9.82
N TYR A 184 -9.21 7.24 10.45
CA TYR A 184 -10.25 6.24 10.65
C TYR A 184 -10.58 6.12 12.13
N LEU A 185 -11.82 6.40 12.51
CA LEU A 185 -12.29 6.44 13.89
C LEU A 185 -13.31 5.33 14.24
N TYR A 186 -13.44 4.31 13.40
CA TYR A 186 -14.40 3.22 13.63
C TYR A 186 -14.19 2.49 14.96
N ASP A 187 -12.92 2.31 15.34
CA ASP A 187 -12.52 1.55 16.52
C ASP A 187 -12.21 2.47 17.72
N THR A 188 -12.48 3.76 17.61
CA THR A 188 -12.19 4.77 18.65
C THR A 188 -13.45 5.57 19.03
N PRO A 189 -14.43 4.95 19.71
CA PRO A 189 -15.80 5.48 19.86
C PRO A 189 -15.88 6.80 20.63
N PHE A 190 -14.87 7.13 21.42
CA PHE A 190 -14.83 8.35 22.24
C PHE A 190 -13.89 9.43 21.71
N HIS A 191 -13.33 9.23 20.51
CA HIS A 191 -12.37 10.18 19.95
C HIS A 191 -12.93 10.85 18.70
N LYS A 192 -12.53 12.11 18.52
CA LYS A 192 -12.90 12.95 17.38
C LYS A 192 -11.64 13.63 16.83
N GLY A 193 -11.63 13.91 15.54
CA GLY A 193 -10.52 14.59 14.88
C GLY A 193 -10.42 14.24 13.42
N GLY A 194 -9.45 14.80 12.75
CA GLY A 194 -9.18 14.56 11.35
C GLY A 194 -7.85 15.19 10.94
N SER A 195 -7.58 15.23 9.64
CA SER A 195 -6.34 15.81 9.14
C SER A 195 -6.13 17.24 9.62
N PRO A 196 -4.97 17.56 10.22
CA PRO A 196 -4.62 18.93 10.59
C PRO A 196 -4.16 19.78 9.39
N ILE A 197 -4.03 19.16 8.22
CA ILE A 197 -3.44 19.78 7.02
C ILE A 197 -4.54 20.32 6.10
N ARG A 198 -4.39 21.55 5.65
CA ARG A 198 -5.28 22.17 4.65
C ARG A 198 -4.96 21.64 3.25
N SER A 199 -5.96 21.67 2.38
CA SER A 199 -5.77 21.32 0.97
C SER A 199 -4.92 22.35 0.21
N GLY A 200 -4.31 21.90 -0.88
CA GLY A 200 -3.53 22.72 -1.78
C GLY A 200 -2.33 23.39 -1.12
N LYS A 201 -1.96 24.57 -1.62
CA LYS A 201 -0.77 25.30 -1.15
C LYS A 201 -0.85 25.74 0.32
N ASN A 202 -2.06 25.89 0.86
CA ASN A 202 -2.26 26.26 2.26
C ASN A 202 -1.77 25.17 3.23
N GLY A 203 -1.73 23.93 2.80
CA GLY A 203 -1.20 22.81 3.57
C GLY A 203 0.32 22.84 3.78
N ILE A 204 1.09 23.58 2.97
CA ILE A 204 2.54 23.67 3.11
C ILE A 204 2.92 24.19 4.49
N LEU A 205 2.31 25.31 4.93
CA LEU A 205 2.57 25.88 6.25
C LEU A 205 2.11 24.94 7.38
N ASP A 206 0.96 24.28 7.20
CA ASP A 206 0.45 23.32 8.16
C ASP A 206 1.43 22.14 8.35
N HIS A 207 1.95 21.59 7.27
CA HIS A 207 2.98 20.55 7.33
C HIS A 207 4.24 21.01 8.04
N ILE A 208 4.74 22.21 7.71
CA ILE A 208 5.95 22.77 8.33
C ILE A 208 5.77 22.89 9.84
N ILE A 209 4.65 23.47 10.29
CA ILE A 209 4.35 23.61 11.73
C ILE A 209 4.25 22.23 12.38
N PHE A 210 3.46 21.33 11.79
CA PHE A 210 3.19 20.01 12.34
C PHE A 210 4.47 19.18 12.46
N ILE A 211 5.24 19.08 11.38
CA ILE A 211 6.49 18.28 11.37
C ILE A 211 7.55 18.86 12.32
N ASN A 212 7.68 20.20 12.40
CA ASN A 212 8.63 20.78 13.33
C ASN A 212 8.27 20.48 14.80
N ILE A 213 6.98 20.55 15.17
CA ILE A 213 6.54 20.15 16.51
C ILE A 213 6.86 18.68 16.78
N LEU A 214 6.54 17.79 15.84
CA LEU A 214 6.83 16.36 15.97
C LEU A 214 8.32 16.08 16.08
N ARG A 215 9.13 16.70 15.21
CA ARG A 215 10.60 16.60 15.24
C ARG A 215 11.15 17.02 16.59
N ASP A 216 10.75 18.19 17.10
CA ASP A 216 11.27 18.72 18.34
C ASP A 216 10.86 17.84 19.53
N GLU A 217 9.60 17.45 19.61
CA GLU A 217 9.09 16.65 20.73
C GLU A 217 9.57 15.19 20.71
N ILE A 218 9.66 14.57 19.53
CA ILE A 218 9.98 13.15 19.40
C ILE A 218 11.47 12.94 19.19
N CYS A 219 12.03 13.60 18.15
CA CYS A 219 13.41 13.33 17.76
C CYS A 219 14.43 14.04 18.68
N VAL A 220 14.22 15.34 18.95
CA VAL A 220 15.18 16.15 19.71
C VAL A 220 15.05 15.89 21.20
N LYS A 221 13.86 16.10 21.78
CA LYS A 221 13.68 16.01 23.25
C LYS A 221 13.76 14.59 23.79
N ARG A 222 13.25 13.59 23.01
CA ARG A 222 13.12 12.20 23.48
C ARG A 222 14.10 11.24 22.84
N ASN A 223 14.83 11.70 21.82
CA ASN A 223 15.73 10.86 21.00
C ASN A 223 15.03 9.59 20.45
N LYS A 224 13.74 9.70 20.11
CA LYS A 224 12.93 8.64 19.52
C LYS A 224 12.80 8.85 18.00
N LYS A 225 12.51 7.76 17.26
CA LYS A 225 12.33 7.83 15.82
C LYS A 225 10.95 8.38 15.46
N LEU A 226 10.90 9.21 14.43
CA LEU A 226 9.68 9.69 13.82
C LEU A 226 9.67 9.29 12.34
N PHE A 227 8.74 8.45 11.96
CA PHE A 227 8.42 8.20 10.57
C PHE A 227 7.22 9.06 10.20
N TYR A 228 7.42 10.02 9.30
CA TYR A 228 6.36 10.87 8.81
C TYR A 228 5.89 10.37 7.45
N ARG A 229 4.71 9.78 7.41
CA ARG A 229 4.17 9.20 6.22
C ARG A 229 3.67 10.27 5.28
N THR A 230 4.12 10.24 4.01
CA THR A 230 3.77 11.29 3.05
C THR A 230 2.42 11.08 2.38
N TRP A 231 1.85 9.86 2.44
CA TRP A 231 0.57 9.57 1.83
C TRP A 231 -0.52 10.51 2.33
N ASP A 232 -0.98 11.35 1.43
CA ASP A 232 -2.12 12.22 1.61
C ASP A 232 -3.18 11.89 0.55
N PHE A 233 -4.41 11.83 0.93
CA PHE A 233 -5.49 11.47 0.01
C PHE A 233 -5.67 12.49 -1.14
N GLY A 234 -5.01 13.65 -1.06
CA GLY A 234 -5.04 14.73 -2.05
C GLY A 234 -3.90 14.72 -3.06
N TYR A 235 -2.96 13.78 -2.94
CA TYR A 235 -1.81 13.63 -3.84
C TYR A 235 -0.88 14.84 -3.95
N ASN A 236 -0.82 15.71 -2.94
CA ASN A 236 0.04 16.89 -2.94
C ASN A 236 1.43 16.60 -2.39
N PHE A 237 1.51 16.20 -1.12
CA PHE A 237 2.78 15.97 -0.45
C PHE A 237 3.43 14.66 -0.88
N HIS A 238 2.62 13.67 -1.17
CA HIS A 238 3.09 12.32 -1.51
C HIS A 238 3.79 12.24 -2.86
N ASN A 239 3.27 12.90 -3.89
CA ASN A 239 3.73 12.69 -5.26
C ASN A 239 4.10 13.96 -6.04
N ASN A 240 4.01 15.13 -5.41
CA ASN A 240 4.40 16.40 -6.02
C ASN A 240 5.76 16.86 -5.48
N PRO A 241 6.86 16.74 -6.24
CA PRO A 241 8.20 17.14 -5.80
C PRO A 241 8.32 18.60 -5.38
N GLU A 242 7.61 19.52 -6.03
CA GLU A 242 7.65 20.94 -5.65
C GLU A 242 7.04 21.17 -4.29
N TYR A 243 5.88 20.55 -4.05
CA TYR A 243 5.23 20.62 -2.74
C TYR A 243 6.07 19.93 -1.65
N TYR A 244 6.58 18.73 -1.94
CA TYR A 244 7.44 17.97 -1.03
C TYR A 244 8.67 18.80 -0.63
N LEU A 245 9.36 19.39 -1.60
CA LEU A 245 10.55 20.20 -1.33
C LEU A 245 10.19 21.53 -0.64
N ALA A 246 9.05 22.16 -0.98
CA ALA A 246 8.61 23.37 -0.28
C ALA A 246 8.39 23.14 1.22
N VAL A 247 7.89 21.95 1.59
CA VAL A 247 7.75 21.55 3.00
C VAL A 247 9.10 21.16 3.60
N THR A 248 9.78 20.18 3.00
CA THR A 248 10.94 19.53 3.62
C THR A 248 12.18 20.41 3.67
N ASN A 249 12.35 21.35 2.74
CA ASN A 249 13.46 22.32 2.77
C ASN A 249 13.33 23.33 3.93
N ALA A 250 12.13 23.56 4.43
CA ALA A 250 11.87 24.43 5.59
C ALA A 250 12.06 23.74 6.95
N ILE A 251 12.42 22.44 6.95
CA ILE A 251 12.58 21.63 8.15
C ILE A 251 14.06 21.27 8.28
N GLU A 252 14.62 21.46 9.47
CA GLU A 252 16.00 21.06 9.76
C GLU A 252 16.12 19.53 9.84
N PRO A 253 17.05 18.91 9.10
CA PRO A 253 17.27 17.47 9.17
C PRO A 253 17.62 16.97 10.57
N HIS A 254 17.17 15.75 10.86
CA HIS A 254 17.51 15.04 12.07
C HIS A 254 17.64 13.54 11.76
N THR A 255 18.61 12.86 12.37
CA THR A 255 18.85 11.43 12.13
C THR A 255 17.68 10.52 12.51
N ASN A 256 16.80 11.01 13.39
CA ASN A 256 15.61 10.31 13.83
C ASN A 256 14.34 10.73 13.08
N LEU A 257 14.40 11.72 12.18
CA LEU A 257 13.29 12.11 11.31
C LEU A 257 13.46 11.42 9.96
N VAL A 258 12.48 10.61 9.59
CA VAL A 258 12.46 9.81 8.36
C VAL A 258 11.11 9.99 7.67
N PHE A 259 11.12 10.23 6.36
CA PHE A 259 9.88 10.26 5.58
C PHE A 259 9.57 8.86 5.05
N SER A 260 8.33 8.38 5.32
CA SER A 260 7.82 7.10 4.85
C SER A 260 7.02 7.33 3.57
N ILE A 261 7.48 6.76 2.45
CA ILE A 261 6.99 7.09 1.11
C ILE A 261 6.63 5.81 0.38
N LYS A 262 5.40 5.67 -0.11
CA LYS A 262 5.05 4.55 -1.00
C LYS A 262 5.88 4.60 -2.27
N TYR A 263 6.32 3.43 -2.76
CA TYR A 263 7.18 3.35 -3.94
C TYR A 263 6.50 3.86 -5.22
N GLN A 264 5.18 3.89 -5.25
CA GLN A 264 4.39 4.41 -6.37
C GLN A 264 3.72 5.75 -6.02
N GLN A 265 3.52 6.59 -7.02
CA GLN A 265 2.92 7.90 -6.81
C GLN A 265 1.42 7.88 -6.53
N GLY A 266 0.71 6.80 -6.88
CA GLY A 266 -0.73 6.65 -6.67
C GLY A 266 -1.05 5.37 -5.93
N ASP A 267 -1.02 5.40 -4.62
CA ASP A 267 -1.22 4.25 -3.76
C ASP A 267 -0.30 3.07 -4.15
N PHE A 268 -0.80 1.83 -4.19
CA PHE A 268 -0.08 0.66 -4.69
C PHE A 268 -0.65 0.16 -6.02
N LEU A 269 -1.16 1.09 -6.84
CA LEU A 269 -1.78 0.76 -8.10
C LEU A 269 -0.72 0.41 -9.16
N ARG A 270 -0.86 -0.75 -9.81
CA ARG A 270 0.14 -1.31 -10.73
C ARG A 270 0.59 -0.36 -11.84
N MET A 271 -0.32 0.48 -12.35
CA MET A 271 -0.03 1.39 -13.45
C MET A 271 0.52 2.76 -13.02
N THR A 272 0.57 3.04 -11.72
CA THR A 272 1.19 4.28 -11.28
C THR A 272 2.72 4.17 -11.31
N PRO A 273 3.40 5.24 -11.71
CA PRO A 273 4.85 5.23 -11.81
C PRO A 273 5.52 5.22 -10.45
N PHE A 274 6.83 5.03 -10.48
CA PHE A 274 7.69 5.23 -9.32
C PHE A 274 7.51 6.63 -8.75
N ASN A 275 7.45 6.75 -7.43
CA ASN A 275 7.15 8.01 -6.78
C ASN A 275 8.28 9.05 -6.99
N PRO A 276 7.97 10.22 -7.57
CA PRO A 276 8.97 11.21 -7.90
C PRO A 276 9.56 11.94 -6.69
N THR A 277 9.01 11.76 -5.48
CA THR A 277 9.56 12.32 -4.25
C THR A 277 10.62 11.44 -3.60
N LEU A 278 10.77 10.19 -4.09
CA LEU A 278 11.82 9.29 -3.63
C LEU A 278 13.20 9.70 -4.17
N GLY A 279 14.17 9.73 -3.28
CA GLY A 279 15.56 10.08 -3.59
C GLY A 279 15.81 11.57 -3.80
N ILE A 280 14.89 12.46 -3.42
CA ILE A 280 15.08 13.92 -3.50
C ILE A 280 15.04 14.59 -2.13
N GLY A 281 15.60 15.79 -2.05
CA GLY A 281 15.68 16.57 -0.81
C GLY A 281 16.90 16.23 0.04
N LYS A 282 16.77 16.48 1.35
CA LYS A 282 17.89 16.36 2.31
C LYS A 282 17.57 15.43 3.50
N HIS A 283 16.38 14.88 3.54
CA HIS A 283 15.92 14.04 4.64
C HIS A 283 16.02 12.57 4.31
N ARG A 284 16.21 11.77 5.36
CA ARG A 284 16.17 10.31 5.26
C ARG A 284 14.79 9.83 4.85
N GLN A 285 14.76 8.73 4.09
CA GLN A 285 13.54 8.16 3.55
C GLN A 285 13.51 6.65 3.74
N ILE A 286 12.32 6.09 3.97
CA ILE A 286 12.03 4.67 3.79
C ILE A 286 11.00 4.51 2.69
N VAL A 287 10.98 3.33 2.08
CA VAL A 287 10.00 2.99 1.04
C VAL A 287 8.95 2.05 1.61
N GLU A 288 7.69 2.43 1.47
CA GLU A 288 6.56 1.50 1.70
C GLU A 288 6.31 0.69 0.44
N ALA A 289 6.29 -0.65 0.56
CA ALA A 289 6.06 -1.60 -0.52
C ALA A 289 5.01 -2.62 -0.14
N GLN A 290 3.90 -2.67 -0.89
CA GLN A 290 2.88 -3.68 -0.66
C GLN A 290 3.33 -5.04 -1.19
N SER A 291 3.21 -6.07 -0.36
CA SER A 291 3.64 -7.43 -0.68
C SER A 291 2.48 -8.38 -1.02
N SER A 292 1.25 -8.04 -0.65
CA SER A 292 0.14 -8.98 -0.75
C SER A 292 -0.43 -9.11 -2.16
N MET A 293 -0.72 -8.03 -2.86
CA MET A 293 -1.05 -8.02 -4.30
C MET A 293 -1.48 -6.64 -4.80
N GLU A 294 -2.08 -6.62 -5.97
CA GLU A 294 -2.68 -5.43 -6.53
C GLU A 294 -3.72 -4.81 -5.58
N VAL A 295 -3.62 -3.54 -5.36
CA VAL A 295 -4.57 -2.69 -4.63
C VAL A 295 -5.17 -3.33 -3.38
N TYR A 296 -4.35 -3.56 -2.36
CA TYR A 296 -4.78 -4.12 -1.07
C TYR A 296 -5.49 -5.48 -1.15
N GLY A 297 -5.18 -6.25 -2.16
CA GLY A 297 -5.77 -7.54 -2.33
C GLY A 297 -5.35 -8.54 -1.27
N LYS A 298 -5.76 -9.77 -1.46
CA LYS A 298 -5.66 -10.82 -0.46
C LYS A 298 -4.58 -11.85 -0.76
N GLY A 299 -3.73 -11.59 -1.76
CA GLY A 299 -2.74 -12.55 -2.22
C GLY A 299 -3.38 -13.79 -2.87
N SER A 300 -4.55 -13.59 -3.49
CA SER A 300 -5.39 -14.70 -3.98
C SER A 300 -4.92 -15.31 -5.28
N HIS A 301 -4.11 -14.58 -6.03
CA HIS A 301 -3.50 -15.04 -7.28
C HIS A 301 -2.03 -14.64 -7.33
N PRO A 302 -1.22 -15.25 -8.21
CA PRO A 302 0.15 -14.79 -8.42
C PRO A 302 0.22 -13.30 -8.73
N TYR A 303 1.11 -12.59 -8.04
CA TYR A 303 1.52 -11.24 -8.40
C TYR A 303 2.90 -10.93 -7.80
N TYR A 304 3.89 -10.86 -8.67
CA TYR A 304 5.27 -10.66 -8.24
C TYR A 304 5.64 -9.18 -8.23
N SER A 305 5.17 -8.47 -7.20
CA SER A 305 5.39 -7.02 -7.05
C SER A 305 6.84 -6.66 -6.68
N ALA A 306 7.58 -7.55 -6.00
CA ALA A 306 8.96 -7.30 -5.59
C ALA A 306 9.88 -6.97 -6.77
N TYR A 307 9.63 -7.56 -7.95
CA TYR A 307 10.37 -7.21 -9.16
C TYR A 307 10.29 -5.72 -9.47
N GLY A 308 9.08 -5.16 -9.51
CA GLY A 308 8.86 -3.75 -9.82
C GLY A 308 9.33 -2.81 -8.71
N VAL A 309 9.18 -3.21 -7.45
CA VAL A 309 9.70 -2.44 -6.31
C VAL A 309 11.21 -2.26 -6.42
N ILE A 310 11.95 -3.34 -6.67
CA ILE A 310 13.42 -3.31 -6.71
C ILE A 310 13.94 -2.77 -8.03
N ASN A 311 13.46 -3.30 -9.16
CA ASN A 311 14.00 -3.04 -10.49
C ASN A 311 13.30 -1.90 -11.24
N GLY A 312 12.04 -1.60 -10.87
CA GLY A 312 11.13 -0.75 -11.65
C GLY A 312 10.38 -1.54 -12.72
N TRP A 313 9.27 -0.97 -13.16
CA TRP A 313 8.43 -1.58 -14.19
C TRP A 313 8.95 -1.21 -15.58
N PRO A 314 9.17 -2.19 -16.49
CA PRO A 314 9.78 -1.92 -17.80
C PRO A 314 9.01 -0.94 -18.69
N GLU A 315 7.67 -0.93 -18.57
CA GLU A 315 6.80 -0.06 -19.36
C GLU A 315 6.69 1.36 -18.79
N THR A 316 7.11 1.58 -17.54
CA THR A 316 6.99 2.89 -16.89
C THR A 316 8.20 3.76 -17.18
N LYS A 317 7.99 4.79 -17.98
CA LYS A 317 9.00 5.81 -18.26
C LYS A 317 8.74 7.02 -17.39
N TYR A 318 9.72 7.39 -16.60
CA TYR A 318 9.59 8.47 -15.64
C TYR A 318 9.27 9.80 -16.30
N GLU A 319 9.91 10.11 -17.44
CA GLU A 319 9.72 11.34 -18.20
C GLU A 319 8.31 11.46 -18.76
N ILE A 320 7.72 10.37 -19.21
CA ILE A 320 6.38 10.38 -19.83
C ILE A 320 5.30 10.67 -18.78
N VAL A 321 5.50 10.19 -17.56
CA VAL A 321 4.45 10.22 -16.56
C VAL A 321 4.41 11.54 -15.78
N ASN A 322 5.52 12.23 -15.66
CA ASN A 322 5.64 13.46 -14.87
C ASN A 322 6.39 14.54 -15.63
N GLU A 323 5.90 14.93 -16.79
CA GLU A 323 6.53 15.96 -17.62
C GLU A 323 6.87 17.24 -16.85
N ARG A 324 6.00 17.68 -15.94
CA ARG A 324 6.24 18.85 -15.10
C ARG A 324 7.40 18.71 -14.10
N PHE A 325 7.91 17.50 -13.89
CA PHE A 325 8.98 17.22 -12.92
C PHE A 325 10.28 16.73 -13.56
N THR A 326 10.26 16.29 -14.80
CA THR A 326 11.39 15.66 -15.49
C THR A 326 12.62 16.55 -15.56
N GLY A 327 12.44 17.80 -15.91
CA GLY A 327 13.54 18.77 -16.02
C GLY A 327 14.19 19.15 -14.68
N LYS A 328 13.57 18.84 -13.54
CA LYS A 328 14.05 19.22 -12.20
C LYS A 328 14.82 18.11 -11.50
N LEU A 329 14.60 16.86 -11.89
CA LEU A 329 15.21 15.72 -11.22
C LEU A 329 16.53 15.27 -11.83
N ASN A 330 16.88 15.72 -13.02
CA ASN A 330 18.12 15.45 -13.74
C ASN A 330 18.62 14.01 -13.65
N ASP A 331 17.69 13.06 -13.72
CA ASP A 331 18.00 11.66 -13.54
C ASP A 331 17.36 10.84 -14.67
N PRO A 332 18.15 10.42 -15.63
CA PRO A 332 17.67 9.72 -16.82
C PRO A 332 17.35 8.25 -16.60
N VAL A 333 17.43 7.75 -15.34
CA VAL A 333 17.22 6.32 -15.08
C VAL A 333 15.78 5.93 -15.27
N ASN A 334 15.58 5.03 -16.19
CA ASN A 334 14.28 4.51 -16.59
C ASN A 334 14.44 3.05 -17.06
N PRO A 335 13.68 2.08 -16.50
CA PRO A 335 12.68 2.25 -15.42
C PRO A 335 13.33 2.51 -14.06
N ARG A 336 12.52 2.98 -13.09
CA ARG A 336 12.97 3.22 -11.72
C ARG A 336 12.43 2.22 -10.74
N GLY A 337 13.33 1.71 -9.91
CA GLY A 337 13.05 0.97 -8.70
C GLY A 337 13.88 1.51 -7.53
N ILE A 338 13.71 0.92 -6.35
CA ILE A 338 14.43 1.39 -5.15
C ILE A 338 15.95 1.24 -5.26
N LYS A 339 16.45 0.28 -6.05
CA LYS A 339 17.88 0.14 -6.32
C LYS A 339 18.49 1.37 -7.00
N ASN A 340 17.71 2.13 -7.75
CA ASN A 340 18.18 3.30 -8.51
C ASN A 340 18.37 4.54 -7.65
N ILE A 341 17.86 4.55 -6.41
CA ILE A 341 18.00 5.67 -5.47
C ILE A 341 18.98 5.41 -4.33
N LEU A 342 19.57 4.23 -4.27
CA LEU A 342 20.53 3.88 -3.22
C LEU A 342 21.73 4.83 -3.14
N ASN A 343 22.31 5.16 -4.29
CA ASN A 343 23.48 6.03 -4.40
C ASN A 343 23.22 7.49 -3.99
N ARG A 344 21.96 7.86 -3.76
CA ARG A 344 21.59 9.18 -3.26
C ARG A 344 21.77 9.32 -1.75
N GLY A 345 21.99 8.20 -1.04
CA GLY A 345 22.27 8.18 0.40
C GLY A 345 21.09 8.58 1.30
N LEU A 346 19.89 8.72 0.75
CA LEU A 346 18.68 9.09 1.52
C LEU A 346 17.86 7.88 1.95
N LEU A 347 17.90 6.80 1.16
CA LEU A 347 17.17 5.57 1.47
C LEU A 347 17.81 4.86 2.64
N CYS A 348 17.08 4.73 3.74
CA CYS A 348 17.57 4.07 4.96
C CYS A 348 16.72 2.87 5.39
N GLY A 349 15.67 2.51 4.67
CA GLY A 349 14.87 1.34 5.02
C GLY A 349 13.74 1.04 4.05
N VAL A 350 13.10 -0.08 4.33
CA VAL A 350 11.87 -0.52 3.68
C VAL A 350 10.83 -0.87 4.76
N ASN A 351 9.57 -0.56 4.45
CA ASN A 351 8.41 -0.99 5.21
C ASN A 351 7.55 -1.86 4.28
N THR A 352 7.59 -3.17 4.48
CA THR A 352 6.74 -4.09 3.73
C THR A 352 5.32 -4.04 4.29
N TRP A 353 4.36 -4.03 3.40
CA TRP A 353 2.97 -4.28 3.78
C TRP A 353 2.68 -5.73 3.43
N SER A 354 3.09 -6.62 4.32
CA SER A 354 2.91 -8.07 4.09
C SER A 354 1.44 -8.42 3.92
N ARG A 355 0.58 -7.72 4.68
CA ARG A 355 -0.86 -7.83 4.50
C ARG A 355 -1.48 -6.45 4.48
N GLY A 356 -2.17 -6.13 3.41
CA GLY A 356 -2.95 -4.91 3.27
C GLY A 356 -4.43 -5.17 3.53
N GLY A 357 -5.14 -4.18 4.05
CA GLY A 357 -6.55 -4.29 4.36
C GLY A 357 -7.41 -4.63 3.14
N GLY A 358 -8.25 -5.61 3.21
CA GLY A 358 -9.42 -5.81 2.41
C GLY A 358 -10.64 -5.53 3.28
N TRP A 359 -11.76 -5.12 2.70
CA TRP A 359 -12.92 -4.72 3.49
C TRP A 359 -13.82 -5.90 3.89
N GLN A 360 -13.64 -7.05 3.32
CA GLN A 360 -14.47 -8.22 3.60
C GLN A 360 -13.62 -9.48 3.45
N GLY A 361 -13.36 -10.16 4.57
CA GLY A 361 -12.80 -11.50 4.54
C GLY A 361 -13.61 -12.43 3.64
N PRO A 362 -13.24 -13.66 3.42
CA PRO A 362 -12.15 -14.36 4.07
C PRO A 362 -10.78 -14.04 3.47
N TYR A 363 -9.77 -14.20 4.32
CA TYR A 363 -8.38 -14.15 3.89
C TYR A 363 -7.90 -15.54 3.49
N ILE A 364 -6.88 -15.59 2.65
CA ILE A 364 -6.30 -16.86 2.21
C ILE A 364 -5.57 -17.54 3.37
N THR A 365 -5.55 -18.86 3.33
CA THR A 365 -4.84 -19.68 4.32
C THR A 365 -3.38 -19.94 3.92
N ASN A 366 -3.02 -19.83 2.63
CA ASN A 366 -1.65 -19.95 2.14
C ASN A 366 -1.17 -18.62 1.59
N GLU A 367 -0.05 -18.12 2.11
CA GLU A 367 0.48 -16.80 1.82
C GLU A 367 1.67 -16.82 0.85
N ILE A 368 1.84 -17.86 0.03
CA ILE A 368 3.05 -18.09 -0.80
C ILE A 368 3.46 -16.85 -1.63
N TRP A 369 2.51 -16.13 -2.25
CA TRP A 369 2.81 -14.95 -3.06
C TRP A 369 3.18 -13.73 -2.22
N THR A 370 2.51 -13.56 -1.09
CA THR A 370 2.87 -12.55 -0.08
C THR A 370 4.25 -12.83 0.51
N ASP A 371 4.52 -14.09 0.83
CA ASP A 371 5.81 -14.54 1.35
C ASP A 371 6.94 -14.26 0.38
N LEU A 372 6.74 -14.60 -0.89
CA LEU A 372 7.72 -14.34 -1.94
C LEU A 372 8.07 -12.85 -2.02
N ASN A 373 7.06 -11.98 -2.14
CA ASN A 373 7.28 -10.54 -2.24
C ASN A 373 7.96 -9.96 -1.00
N THR A 374 7.45 -10.33 0.19
CA THR A 374 7.98 -9.85 1.46
C THR A 374 9.43 -10.33 1.68
N TYR A 375 9.70 -11.61 1.36
CA TYR A 375 11.04 -12.18 1.45
C TYR A 375 12.02 -11.43 0.54
N VAL A 376 11.70 -11.31 -0.74
CA VAL A 376 12.62 -10.71 -1.72
C VAL A 376 12.92 -9.25 -1.37
N VAL A 377 11.91 -8.44 -1.02
CA VAL A 377 12.12 -7.03 -0.64
C VAL A 377 12.91 -6.91 0.66
N SER A 378 12.58 -7.68 1.69
CA SER A 378 13.27 -7.62 2.98
C SER A 378 14.71 -8.13 2.91
N ARG A 379 14.98 -9.22 2.16
CA ARG A 379 16.34 -9.74 1.94
C ARG A 379 17.19 -8.80 1.11
N TRP A 380 16.58 -8.15 0.10
CA TRP A 380 17.26 -7.10 -0.63
C TRP A 380 17.66 -5.94 0.29
N ALA A 381 16.79 -5.50 1.17
CA ALA A 381 17.12 -4.46 2.15
C ALA A 381 18.23 -4.88 3.14
N GLN A 382 18.36 -6.16 3.46
CA GLN A 382 19.46 -6.70 4.25
C GLN A 382 20.79 -6.68 3.49
N ASN A 383 20.76 -6.87 2.17
CA ASN A 383 21.94 -6.80 1.31
C ASN A 383 21.57 -6.28 -0.09
N PRO A 384 21.55 -4.95 -0.28
CA PRO A 384 21.19 -4.34 -1.56
C PRO A 384 22.15 -4.61 -2.74
N SER A 385 23.28 -5.29 -2.51
CA SER A 385 24.16 -5.73 -3.61
C SER A 385 23.66 -6.98 -4.33
N ARG A 386 22.71 -7.70 -3.72
CA ARG A 386 22.13 -8.90 -4.31
C ARG A 386 21.08 -8.54 -5.37
N SER A 387 21.00 -9.34 -6.40
CA SER A 387 19.95 -9.19 -7.40
C SER A 387 18.60 -9.72 -6.89
N GLU A 388 17.53 -9.17 -7.43
CA GLU A 388 16.17 -9.63 -7.17
C GLU A 388 16.02 -11.12 -7.57
N GLU A 389 16.66 -11.53 -8.68
CA GLU A 389 16.60 -12.90 -9.20
C GLU A 389 17.27 -13.90 -8.26
N GLU A 390 18.47 -13.60 -7.74
CA GLU A 390 19.13 -14.44 -6.74
C GLU A 390 18.25 -14.67 -5.51
N LEU A 391 17.59 -13.61 -5.04
CA LEU A 391 16.70 -13.67 -3.87
C LEU A 391 15.43 -14.46 -4.17
N PHE A 392 14.91 -14.38 -5.40
CA PHE A 392 13.79 -15.20 -5.84
C PHE A 392 14.15 -16.70 -5.78
N PHE A 393 15.27 -17.10 -6.36
CA PHE A 393 15.68 -18.51 -6.37
C PHE A 393 16.07 -19.00 -4.96
N GLU A 394 16.59 -18.14 -4.09
CA GLU A 394 16.81 -18.48 -2.69
C GLU A 394 15.49 -18.78 -1.97
N PHE A 395 14.45 -17.96 -2.21
CA PHE A 395 13.11 -18.23 -1.69
C PHE A 395 12.56 -19.56 -2.22
N ALA A 396 12.64 -19.79 -3.52
CA ALA A 396 12.18 -21.06 -4.13
C ALA A 396 12.88 -22.26 -3.51
N ALA A 397 14.20 -22.22 -3.36
CA ALA A 397 14.99 -23.29 -2.76
C ALA A 397 14.60 -23.55 -1.30
N ALA A 398 14.32 -22.49 -0.51
CA ALA A 398 13.85 -22.61 0.88
C ALA A 398 12.48 -23.33 0.98
N HIS A 399 11.70 -23.34 -0.10
CA HIS A 399 10.44 -24.06 -0.21
C HIS A 399 10.57 -25.40 -0.98
N ASN A 400 11.80 -25.91 -1.15
CA ASN A 400 12.10 -27.12 -1.92
C ASN A 400 11.65 -27.06 -3.39
N ILE A 401 11.53 -25.87 -3.96
CA ILE A 401 11.23 -25.64 -5.37
C ILE A 401 12.57 -25.38 -6.06
N THR A 402 13.11 -26.42 -6.74
CA THR A 402 14.46 -26.36 -7.31
C THR A 402 14.50 -26.83 -8.77
N GLY A 403 15.58 -26.52 -9.48
CA GLY A 403 15.77 -26.91 -10.90
C GLY A 403 14.64 -26.42 -11.79
N MET A 404 14.15 -27.25 -12.67
CA MET A 404 13.08 -26.92 -13.62
C MET A 404 11.79 -26.41 -12.91
N LEU A 405 11.50 -26.89 -11.70
CA LEU A 405 10.35 -26.41 -10.93
C LEU A 405 10.55 -24.94 -10.48
N ALA A 406 11.77 -24.54 -10.14
CA ALA A 406 12.08 -23.14 -9.81
C ALA A 406 11.94 -22.24 -11.05
N ASP A 407 12.34 -22.71 -12.22
CA ASP A 407 12.16 -21.98 -13.47
C ASP A 407 10.67 -21.81 -13.81
N GLN A 408 9.87 -22.86 -13.64
CA GLN A 408 8.41 -22.79 -13.81
C GLN A 408 7.76 -21.84 -12.80
N PHE A 409 8.18 -21.88 -11.54
CA PHE A 409 7.68 -20.95 -10.51
C PHE A 409 8.06 -19.49 -10.84
N ARG A 410 9.30 -19.28 -11.33
CA ARG A 410 9.75 -17.97 -11.83
C ARG A 410 8.95 -17.51 -13.03
N GLN A 411 8.64 -18.40 -13.96
CA GLN A 411 7.80 -18.10 -15.12
C GLN A 411 6.40 -17.64 -14.71
N ILE A 412 5.75 -18.33 -13.77
CA ILE A 412 4.45 -17.93 -13.22
C ILE A 412 4.55 -16.52 -12.62
N ALA A 413 5.58 -16.28 -11.80
CA ALA A 413 5.80 -15.00 -11.15
C ALA A 413 5.97 -13.85 -12.16
N LEU A 414 6.81 -14.02 -13.17
CA LEU A 414 7.05 -13.00 -14.20
C LEU A 414 5.83 -12.76 -15.10
N LEU A 415 5.14 -13.82 -15.51
CA LEU A 415 3.91 -13.71 -16.29
C LEU A 415 2.82 -12.96 -15.51
N SER A 416 2.76 -13.13 -14.20
CA SER A 416 1.76 -12.44 -13.36
C SER A 416 1.90 -10.92 -13.39
N ILE A 417 3.10 -10.39 -13.60
CA ILE A 417 3.37 -8.95 -13.73
C ILE A 417 2.58 -8.36 -14.91
N GLU A 418 2.71 -8.99 -16.08
CA GLU A 418 2.01 -8.56 -17.29
C GLU A 418 0.51 -8.90 -17.26
N GLY A 419 0.18 -10.07 -16.71
CA GLY A 419 -1.21 -10.50 -16.56
C GLY A 419 -2.03 -9.55 -15.69
N VAL A 420 -1.46 -9.04 -14.59
CA VAL A 420 -2.11 -8.02 -13.75
C VAL A 420 -2.18 -6.67 -14.48
N ARG A 421 -1.09 -6.23 -15.09
CA ARG A 421 -1.04 -4.95 -15.82
C ARG A 421 -2.10 -4.87 -16.91
N LYS A 422 -2.10 -5.84 -17.81
CA LYS A 422 -3.03 -5.86 -18.96
C LYS A 422 -4.47 -6.15 -18.54
N GLY A 423 -4.65 -6.97 -17.52
CA GLY A 423 -5.99 -7.34 -17.04
C GLY A 423 -6.67 -6.24 -16.25
N GLN A 424 -5.99 -5.71 -15.27
CA GLN A 424 -6.58 -4.78 -14.31
C GLN A 424 -6.56 -3.33 -14.78
N CYS A 425 -5.58 -2.96 -15.60
CA CYS A 425 -5.36 -1.59 -16.02
C CYS A 425 -5.70 -1.41 -17.50
N ASN A 426 -5.82 -0.16 -17.92
CA ASN A 426 -5.97 0.20 -19.31
C ASN A 426 -4.77 1.06 -19.75
N SER A 427 -3.93 0.50 -20.60
CA SER A 427 -2.68 1.13 -21.05
C SER A 427 -2.91 2.32 -21.99
N PHE A 428 -4.10 2.52 -22.53
CA PHE A 428 -4.38 3.51 -23.58
C PHE A 428 -4.98 4.81 -23.06
N THR A 429 -5.59 4.79 -21.89
CA THR A 429 -6.21 5.96 -21.28
C THR A 429 -5.52 6.25 -19.97
N ILE A 430 -4.40 6.31 -19.69
CA ILE A 430 -3.65 6.64 -18.45
C ILE A 430 -4.49 6.64 -17.14
N ASN A 431 -5.80 6.58 -17.27
CA ASN A 431 -6.76 6.45 -16.17
C ASN A 431 -6.83 4.99 -15.78
N GLN A 432 -6.47 4.73 -14.55
CA GLN A 432 -6.58 3.41 -14.00
C GLN A 432 -8.03 3.10 -13.76
N VAL A 433 -8.44 1.91 -14.20
CA VAL A 433 -9.66 1.33 -13.72
C VAL A 433 -9.45 1.02 -12.25
N TRP A 434 -10.15 1.71 -11.38
CA TRP A 434 -10.06 1.50 -9.96
C TRP A 434 -10.72 0.17 -9.60
N TRP A 435 -9.93 -0.77 -9.15
CA TRP A 435 -10.37 -1.99 -8.49
C TRP A 435 -10.44 -1.74 -7.02
N SER A 436 -11.55 -2.01 -6.44
CA SER A 436 -11.61 -2.12 -5.02
C SER A 436 -11.12 -3.51 -4.57
N ARG A 437 -10.73 -3.58 -3.34
CA ARG A 437 -10.06 -4.67 -2.66
C ARG A 437 -10.85 -5.97 -2.66
N ASP A 438 -12.17 -5.89 -2.70
CA ASP A 438 -13.10 -6.98 -2.43
C ASP A 438 -14.24 -7.06 -3.43
N GLU A 439 -14.23 -6.22 -4.43
CA GLU A 439 -15.30 -6.05 -5.37
C GLU A 439 -14.77 -5.83 -6.78
N PHE A 440 -15.59 -6.10 -7.77
CA PHE A 440 -15.33 -5.66 -9.12
C PHE A 440 -15.61 -4.16 -9.24
N PHE A 441 -14.99 -3.54 -10.25
CA PHE A 441 -15.10 -2.11 -10.45
C PHE A 441 -16.53 -1.68 -10.73
N SER A 442 -16.88 -0.49 -10.29
CA SER A 442 -18.14 0.15 -10.57
C SER A 442 -18.23 0.51 -12.06
N ALA A 443 -19.22 0.02 -12.78
CA ALA A 443 -19.45 0.35 -14.17
C ALA A 443 -19.67 1.86 -14.34
N SER A 444 -20.48 2.48 -13.46
CA SER A 444 -20.75 3.91 -13.49
C SER A 444 -19.51 4.78 -13.23
N ALA A 445 -18.62 4.36 -12.32
CA ALA A 445 -17.39 5.09 -12.06
C ALA A 445 -16.39 5.00 -13.23
N ASN A 446 -16.52 3.98 -14.08
CA ASN A 446 -15.68 3.81 -15.27
C ASN A 446 -16.27 4.44 -16.53
N GLN A 447 -17.51 4.98 -16.50
CA GLN A 447 -18.14 5.57 -17.66
C GLN A 447 -17.26 6.65 -18.36
N PRO A 448 -16.57 7.57 -17.66
CA PRO A 448 -15.69 8.53 -18.34
C PRO A 448 -14.53 7.87 -19.09
N VAL A 449 -14.06 6.72 -18.60
CA VAL A 449 -13.01 5.92 -19.28
C VAL A 449 -13.57 5.29 -20.55
N ILE A 450 -14.77 4.70 -20.48
CA ILE A 450 -15.47 4.13 -21.62
C ILE A 450 -15.70 5.19 -22.69
N ASP A 451 -16.23 6.36 -22.30
CA ASP A 451 -16.49 7.48 -23.22
C ASP A 451 -15.20 7.94 -23.93
N SER A 452 -14.09 8.00 -23.19
CA SER A 452 -12.77 8.35 -23.76
C SER A 452 -12.28 7.28 -24.75
N ILE A 453 -12.46 6.00 -24.46
CA ILE A 453 -12.07 4.90 -25.35
C ILE A 453 -12.87 4.97 -26.66
N LEU A 454 -14.17 5.15 -26.57
CA LEU A 454 -15.06 5.24 -27.73
C LEU A 454 -14.72 6.47 -28.58
N LYS A 455 -14.62 7.65 -27.97
CA LYS A 455 -14.27 8.90 -28.64
C LYS A 455 -12.93 8.85 -29.39
N ASN A 456 -11.97 8.10 -28.89
CA ASN A 456 -10.64 7.98 -29.47
C ASN A 456 -10.46 6.74 -30.36
N ASN A 457 -11.52 5.99 -30.65
CA ASN A 457 -11.50 4.75 -31.44
C ASN A 457 -10.50 3.71 -30.93
N LEU A 458 -10.44 3.54 -29.60
CA LEU A 458 -9.49 2.62 -28.94
C LEU A 458 -10.09 1.27 -28.57
N THR A 459 -11.35 1.00 -28.90
CA THR A 459 -12.11 -0.20 -28.50
C THR A 459 -11.36 -1.49 -28.81
N GLU A 460 -10.94 -1.69 -30.06
CA GLU A 460 -10.22 -2.90 -30.49
C GLU A 460 -8.90 -3.09 -29.73
N LYS A 461 -8.16 -2.01 -29.52
CA LYS A 461 -6.89 -2.05 -28.77
C LYS A 461 -7.09 -2.46 -27.32
N VAL A 462 -8.13 -1.92 -26.66
CA VAL A 462 -8.44 -2.25 -25.27
C VAL A 462 -8.90 -3.71 -25.17
N LEU A 463 -9.80 -4.15 -26.05
CA LEU A 463 -10.25 -5.54 -26.06
C LEU A 463 -9.12 -6.52 -26.37
N SER A 464 -8.20 -6.19 -27.29
CA SER A 464 -6.99 -6.97 -27.53
C SER A 464 -6.12 -7.09 -26.28
N GLU A 465 -5.91 -5.99 -25.55
CA GLU A 465 -5.16 -6.00 -24.30
C GLU A 465 -5.80 -6.93 -23.25
N LYS A 466 -7.14 -6.94 -23.14
CA LYS A 466 -7.84 -7.82 -22.19
C LYS A 466 -7.77 -9.29 -22.60
N ALA A 467 -7.90 -9.57 -23.90
CA ALA A 467 -7.73 -10.92 -24.45
C ALA A 467 -6.28 -11.44 -24.24
N GLU A 468 -5.27 -10.59 -24.41
CA GLU A 468 -3.90 -10.92 -24.10
C GLU A 468 -3.69 -11.24 -22.61
N ALA A 469 -4.32 -10.47 -21.71
CA ALA A 469 -4.31 -10.76 -20.28
C ALA A 469 -4.89 -12.15 -19.98
N SER A 470 -6.06 -12.47 -20.56
CA SER A 470 -6.68 -13.79 -20.41
C SER A 470 -5.79 -14.91 -20.94
N ALA A 471 -5.09 -14.69 -22.06
CA ALA A 471 -4.15 -15.66 -22.61
C ALA A 471 -2.96 -15.89 -21.66
N ILE A 472 -2.40 -14.83 -21.08
CA ILE A 472 -1.33 -14.93 -20.07
C ILE A 472 -1.80 -15.73 -18.86
N TRP A 473 -2.99 -15.48 -18.35
CA TRP A 473 -3.52 -16.17 -17.18
C TRP A 473 -3.82 -17.65 -17.46
N ARG A 474 -4.26 -18.00 -18.67
CA ARG A 474 -4.34 -19.42 -19.12
C ARG A 474 -2.96 -20.07 -19.15
N GLN A 475 -1.92 -19.36 -19.59
CA GLN A 475 -0.56 -19.88 -19.57
C GLN A 475 -0.06 -20.08 -18.13
N ILE A 476 -0.33 -19.14 -17.20
CA ILE A 476 0.00 -19.29 -15.79
C ILE A 476 -0.65 -20.55 -15.21
N GLU A 477 -1.93 -20.75 -15.44
CA GLU A 477 -2.65 -21.95 -15.00
C GLU A 477 -2.06 -23.23 -15.61
N ALA A 478 -1.74 -23.23 -16.90
CA ALA A 478 -1.16 -24.38 -17.58
C ALA A 478 0.23 -24.74 -17.00
N VAL A 479 1.09 -23.75 -16.74
CA VAL A 479 2.39 -23.98 -16.12
C VAL A 479 2.21 -24.53 -14.69
N SER A 480 1.32 -23.95 -13.90
CA SER A 480 1.07 -24.41 -12.53
C SER A 480 0.56 -25.86 -12.46
N ASN A 481 -0.25 -26.27 -13.43
CA ASN A 481 -0.76 -27.64 -13.53
C ASN A 481 0.32 -28.67 -13.96
N GLN A 482 1.42 -28.23 -14.57
CA GLN A 482 2.56 -29.08 -14.94
C GLN A 482 3.56 -29.26 -13.79
N MET A 483 3.53 -28.38 -12.80
CA MET A 483 4.40 -28.50 -11.63
C MET A 483 3.97 -29.68 -10.76
N THR A 484 4.95 -30.41 -10.23
CA THR A 484 4.73 -31.47 -9.25
C THR A 484 5.70 -31.27 -8.11
N LEU A 485 5.21 -30.75 -6.98
CA LEU A 485 5.99 -30.48 -5.78
C LEU A 485 5.83 -31.61 -4.76
N ALA A 486 6.87 -31.87 -3.98
CA ALA A 486 6.81 -32.79 -2.86
C ALA A 486 5.89 -32.27 -1.74
N ASP A 487 5.85 -30.95 -1.53
CA ASP A 487 4.90 -30.31 -0.62
C ASP A 487 3.56 -30.11 -1.33
N THR A 488 2.60 -30.97 -1.01
CA THR A 488 1.25 -30.97 -1.59
C THR A 488 0.46 -29.73 -1.22
N ILE A 489 0.74 -29.10 -0.08
CA ILE A 489 0.08 -27.86 0.38
C ILE A 489 0.49 -26.70 -0.52
N THR A 490 1.79 -26.51 -0.71
CA THR A 490 2.31 -25.48 -1.62
C THR A 490 1.89 -25.74 -3.07
N GLN A 491 1.92 -27.01 -3.51
CA GLN A 491 1.42 -27.41 -4.83
C GLN A 491 -0.02 -26.96 -5.06
N GLU A 492 -0.90 -27.30 -4.13
CA GLU A 492 -2.32 -26.96 -4.22
C GLU A 492 -2.53 -25.45 -4.18
N ALA A 493 -1.82 -24.73 -3.30
CA ALA A 493 -1.92 -23.27 -3.22
C ALA A 493 -1.50 -22.57 -4.53
N ILE A 494 -0.41 -23.00 -5.16
CA ILE A 494 0.03 -22.46 -6.46
C ILE A 494 -1.00 -22.75 -7.54
N ARG A 495 -1.48 -24.00 -7.62
CA ARG A 495 -2.47 -24.41 -8.62
C ARG A 495 -3.78 -23.65 -8.48
N VAL A 496 -4.35 -23.60 -7.27
CA VAL A 496 -5.64 -22.94 -7.01
C VAL A 496 -5.55 -21.43 -7.22
N SER A 497 -4.48 -20.79 -6.77
CA SER A 497 -4.28 -19.36 -6.98
C SER A 497 -4.10 -18.99 -8.45
N SER A 498 -3.45 -19.86 -9.24
CA SER A 498 -3.31 -19.68 -10.69
C SER A 498 -4.67 -19.81 -11.41
N THR A 499 -5.46 -20.83 -11.06
CA THR A 499 -6.83 -21.01 -11.59
C THR A 499 -7.74 -19.84 -11.18
N TYR A 500 -7.63 -19.37 -9.93
CA TYR A 500 -8.34 -18.19 -9.46
C TYR A 500 -8.01 -16.95 -10.32
N GLY A 501 -6.73 -16.72 -10.58
CA GLY A 501 -6.29 -15.61 -11.44
C GLY A 501 -6.87 -15.72 -12.86
N ARG A 502 -6.82 -16.91 -13.46
CA ARG A 502 -7.39 -17.13 -14.79
C ARG A 502 -8.90 -16.80 -14.81
N ILE A 503 -9.68 -17.33 -13.87
CA ILE A 503 -11.12 -17.06 -13.79
C ILE A 503 -11.39 -15.57 -13.62
N LYS A 504 -10.69 -14.91 -12.69
CA LYS A 504 -10.85 -13.49 -12.42
C LYS A 504 -10.58 -12.65 -13.66
N TYR A 505 -9.49 -12.88 -14.36
CA TYR A 505 -9.10 -12.03 -15.48
C TYR A 505 -9.88 -12.34 -16.77
N GLU A 506 -10.38 -13.56 -16.94
CA GLU A 506 -11.35 -13.84 -17.99
C GLU A 506 -12.71 -13.17 -17.70
N LEU A 507 -13.18 -13.13 -16.44
CA LEU A 507 -14.36 -12.34 -16.07
C LEU A 507 -14.19 -10.86 -16.41
N ILE A 508 -13.01 -10.30 -16.09
CA ILE A 508 -12.70 -8.91 -16.40
C ILE A 508 -12.74 -8.63 -17.90
N GLU A 509 -12.24 -9.53 -18.73
CA GLU A 509 -12.36 -9.42 -20.18
C GLU A 509 -13.82 -9.32 -20.63
N GLN A 510 -14.70 -10.19 -20.10
CA GLN A 510 -16.13 -10.13 -20.44
C GLN A 510 -16.79 -8.83 -19.95
N MET A 511 -16.41 -8.36 -18.76
CA MET A 511 -16.90 -7.08 -18.23
C MET A 511 -16.51 -5.90 -19.12
N TRP A 512 -15.27 -5.87 -19.64
CA TRP A 512 -14.84 -4.83 -20.58
C TRP A 512 -15.61 -4.87 -21.89
N ILE A 513 -15.83 -6.05 -22.45
CA ILE A 513 -16.67 -6.22 -23.66
C ILE A 513 -18.05 -5.62 -23.41
N LEU A 514 -18.70 -5.98 -22.30
CA LEU A 514 -20.07 -5.56 -22.00
C LEU A 514 -20.16 -4.05 -21.69
N MET A 515 -19.19 -3.47 -20.99
CA MET A 515 -19.16 -2.02 -20.76
C MET A 515 -18.98 -1.22 -22.06
N LEU A 516 -18.13 -1.69 -22.96
CA LEU A 516 -17.89 -1.01 -24.23
C LEU A 516 -19.10 -1.12 -25.16
N GLU A 517 -19.78 -2.27 -25.18
CA GLU A 517 -21.01 -2.44 -25.94
C GLU A 517 -22.16 -1.60 -25.37
N ASP A 518 -22.29 -1.49 -24.05
CA ASP A 518 -23.28 -0.59 -23.43
C ASP A 518 -22.98 0.88 -23.75
N GLY A 519 -21.71 1.28 -23.66
CA GLY A 519 -21.28 2.63 -24.00
C GLY A 519 -21.56 3.01 -25.47
N ARG A 520 -21.39 2.07 -26.41
CA ARG A 520 -21.76 2.27 -27.81
C ARG A 520 -23.28 2.50 -27.98
N SER A 521 -24.08 1.68 -27.30
CA SER A 521 -25.54 1.83 -27.31
C SER A 521 -25.97 3.19 -26.79
N ASN A 522 -25.33 3.68 -25.71
CA ASN A 522 -25.60 4.98 -25.14
C ASN A 522 -25.15 6.14 -26.06
N ALA A 523 -24.18 5.90 -26.94
CA ALA A 523 -23.74 6.83 -27.99
C ALA A 523 -24.57 6.79 -29.27
N ASN A 524 -25.74 6.13 -29.25
CA ASN A 524 -26.64 5.90 -30.40
C ASN A 524 -26.03 5.01 -31.50
N GLU A 525 -25.04 4.21 -31.20
CA GLU A 525 -24.57 3.12 -32.05
C GLU A 525 -25.39 1.84 -31.79
N THR A 526 -25.38 0.92 -32.73
CA THR A 526 -26.10 -0.34 -32.57
C THR A 526 -25.30 -1.30 -31.69
N LEU A 527 -25.92 -1.78 -30.60
CA LEU A 527 -25.38 -2.86 -29.76
C LEU A 527 -25.10 -4.11 -30.62
N ASN A 528 -23.90 -4.64 -30.54
CA ASN A 528 -23.61 -5.95 -31.14
C ASN A 528 -24.20 -7.05 -30.24
N LYS A 529 -25.47 -7.40 -30.53
CA LYS A 529 -26.23 -8.39 -29.75
C LYS A 529 -25.54 -9.75 -29.67
N GLN A 530 -24.90 -10.19 -30.74
CA GLN A 530 -24.23 -11.49 -30.78
C GLN A 530 -23.02 -11.50 -29.87
N LEU A 531 -22.18 -10.47 -29.92
CA LEU A 531 -21.00 -10.32 -29.06
C LEU A 531 -21.41 -10.22 -27.58
N ALA A 532 -22.40 -9.38 -27.27
CA ALA A 532 -22.91 -9.20 -25.92
C ALA A 532 -23.49 -10.51 -25.34
N ALA A 533 -24.29 -11.24 -26.14
CA ALA A 533 -24.84 -12.52 -25.71
C ALA A 533 -23.74 -13.57 -25.42
N HIS A 534 -22.73 -13.66 -26.28
CA HIS A 534 -21.60 -14.55 -26.06
C HIS A 534 -20.81 -14.15 -24.79
N ALA A 535 -20.54 -12.87 -24.60
CA ALA A 535 -19.85 -12.38 -23.41
C ALA A 535 -20.61 -12.69 -22.11
N ILE A 536 -21.94 -12.51 -22.11
CA ILE A 536 -22.80 -12.87 -20.96
C ILE A 536 -22.76 -14.38 -20.69
N GLN A 537 -22.85 -15.21 -21.72
CA GLN A 537 -22.77 -16.66 -21.57
C GLN A 537 -21.43 -17.08 -20.93
N ARG A 538 -20.32 -16.50 -21.39
CA ARG A 538 -18.99 -16.79 -20.83
C ARG A 538 -18.86 -16.26 -19.40
N TYR A 539 -19.36 -15.05 -19.13
CA TYR A 539 -19.41 -14.45 -17.80
C TYR A 539 -20.13 -15.36 -16.79
N ASP A 540 -21.30 -15.87 -17.14
CA ASP A 540 -22.07 -16.78 -16.28
C ASP A 540 -21.34 -18.10 -16.03
N ALA A 541 -20.73 -18.67 -17.06
CA ALA A 541 -19.96 -19.90 -16.93
C ALA A 541 -18.76 -19.73 -16.00
N LEU A 542 -18.05 -18.59 -16.09
CA LEU A 542 -16.92 -18.27 -15.23
C LEU A 542 -17.31 -18.12 -13.74
N TRP A 543 -18.50 -17.55 -13.47
CA TRP A 543 -19.01 -17.50 -12.10
C TRP A 543 -19.33 -18.88 -11.55
N VAL A 544 -19.81 -19.80 -12.37
CA VAL A 544 -20.01 -21.20 -11.97
C VAL A 544 -18.66 -21.88 -11.66
N GLU A 545 -17.65 -21.68 -12.54
CA GLU A 545 -16.31 -22.19 -12.31
C GLU A 545 -15.71 -21.68 -10.99
N TRP A 546 -15.86 -20.38 -10.72
CA TRP A 546 -15.31 -19.76 -9.50
C TRP A 546 -15.98 -20.30 -8.23
N ARG A 547 -17.31 -20.44 -8.23
CA ARG A 547 -18.03 -21.04 -7.09
C ARG A 547 -17.54 -22.46 -6.83
N LYS A 548 -17.40 -23.29 -7.87
CA LYS A 548 -16.85 -24.64 -7.72
C LYS A 548 -15.43 -24.64 -7.15
N LEU A 549 -14.57 -23.77 -7.64
CA LEU A 549 -13.22 -23.65 -7.11
C LEU A 549 -13.23 -23.26 -5.63
N LYS A 550 -14.06 -22.30 -5.24
CA LYS A 550 -14.22 -21.85 -3.85
C LYS A 550 -14.73 -22.97 -2.92
N GLU A 551 -15.65 -23.78 -3.41
CA GLU A 551 -16.21 -24.91 -2.67
C GLU A 551 -15.21 -26.07 -2.53
N SER A 552 -14.34 -26.25 -3.53
CA SER A 552 -13.39 -27.39 -3.58
C SER A 552 -12.08 -27.14 -2.84
N SER A 553 -11.72 -25.90 -2.54
CA SER A 553 -10.41 -25.60 -1.94
C SER A 553 -10.46 -24.42 -0.97
N ALA A 554 -9.85 -24.65 0.20
CA ALA A 554 -9.63 -23.60 1.20
C ALA A 554 -8.63 -22.54 0.74
N TYR A 555 -7.83 -22.81 -0.30
CA TYR A 555 -6.86 -21.85 -0.87
C TYR A 555 -7.48 -20.89 -1.87
N CYS A 556 -8.71 -21.11 -2.31
CA CYS A 556 -9.47 -20.10 -3.04
C CYS A 556 -10.02 -19.06 -2.06
N ALA A 557 -9.34 -17.94 -1.94
CA ALA A 557 -9.56 -16.98 -0.87
C ALA A 557 -10.95 -16.37 -0.87
N THR A 558 -11.34 -15.78 -1.99
CA THR A 558 -12.49 -14.87 -2.04
C THR A 558 -13.25 -15.09 -3.33
N LEU A 559 -14.57 -15.18 -3.20
CA LEU A 559 -15.48 -15.00 -4.30
C LEU A 559 -15.94 -13.54 -4.25
N TYR A 560 -15.40 -12.70 -5.12
CA TYR A 560 -15.88 -11.32 -5.23
C TYR A 560 -17.33 -11.28 -5.71
N SER A 561 -18.05 -10.24 -5.31
CA SER A 561 -19.36 -9.97 -5.88
C SER A 561 -19.24 -9.07 -7.10
N ASP A 562 -20.23 -9.12 -7.99
CA ASP A 562 -20.39 -8.18 -9.10
C ASP A 562 -21.07 -6.86 -8.68
N MET A 563 -21.13 -6.62 -7.39
CA MET A 563 -21.62 -5.40 -6.74
C MET A 563 -20.51 -4.35 -6.65
N ALA A 564 -20.89 -3.10 -6.55
CA ALA A 564 -19.99 -2.00 -6.22
C ALA A 564 -19.70 -1.92 -4.72
N PHE A 565 -18.84 -0.98 -4.33
CA PHE A 565 -18.37 -0.83 -2.95
C PHE A 565 -19.49 -0.91 -1.91
N ARG A 566 -19.28 -1.69 -0.88
CA ARG A 566 -20.25 -2.01 0.17
C ARG A 566 -21.51 -2.70 -0.33
N ASN A 567 -21.36 -3.57 -1.33
CA ASN A 567 -22.45 -4.33 -1.95
C ASN A 567 -23.56 -3.43 -2.53
N ASN A 568 -23.19 -2.25 -3.01
CA ASN A 568 -24.11 -1.37 -3.70
C ASN A 568 -24.39 -1.89 -5.11
N ARG A 569 -25.67 -2.12 -5.42
CA ARG A 569 -26.05 -2.56 -6.75
C ARG A 569 -26.06 -1.43 -7.77
N ASN A 570 -26.38 -0.21 -7.34
CA ASN A 570 -26.48 0.94 -8.24
C ASN A 570 -25.11 1.27 -8.86
N GLY A 571 -25.07 1.31 -10.18
CA GLY A 571 -23.85 1.57 -10.94
C GLY A 571 -22.84 0.43 -10.92
N SER A 572 -23.21 -0.75 -10.40
CA SER A 572 -22.36 -1.93 -10.41
C SER A 572 -22.27 -2.57 -11.79
N ILE A 573 -21.24 -3.40 -11.99
CA ILE A 573 -21.13 -4.19 -13.22
C ILE A 573 -22.26 -5.21 -13.33
N GLY A 574 -22.73 -5.77 -12.21
CA GLY A 574 -23.87 -6.70 -12.20
C GLY A 574 -25.16 -6.06 -12.65
N GLU A 575 -25.43 -4.79 -12.25
CA GLU A 575 -26.60 -4.05 -12.76
C GLU A 575 -26.51 -3.79 -14.26
N LEU A 576 -25.35 -3.35 -14.76
CA LEU A 576 -25.12 -3.13 -16.17
C LEU A 576 -25.40 -4.40 -16.99
N ILE A 577 -24.87 -5.54 -16.58
CA ILE A 577 -25.04 -6.82 -17.27
C ILE A 577 -26.51 -7.25 -17.28
N ASP A 578 -27.25 -7.08 -16.18
CA ASP A 578 -28.69 -7.38 -16.12
C ASP A 578 -29.51 -6.49 -17.07
N ASN A 579 -29.10 -5.22 -17.22
CA ASN A 579 -29.77 -4.31 -18.17
C ASN A 579 -29.50 -4.72 -19.62
N ILE A 580 -28.26 -5.12 -19.95
CA ILE A 580 -27.96 -5.64 -21.29
C ILE A 580 -28.79 -6.90 -21.57
N ARG A 581 -28.88 -7.85 -20.60
CA ARG A 581 -29.71 -9.06 -20.75
C ARG A 581 -31.17 -8.75 -21.14
N LYS A 582 -31.77 -7.77 -20.47
CA LYS A 582 -33.17 -7.35 -20.79
C LYS A 582 -33.28 -6.81 -22.21
N ASN A 583 -32.26 -6.16 -22.73
CA ASN A 583 -32.25 -5.54 -24.06
C ASN A 583 -31.88 -6.52 -25.18
N LEU A 584 -31.40 -7.72 -24.84
CA LEU A 584 -31.15 -8.78 -25.82
C LEU A 584 -32.41 -9.57 -26.19
N HIS A 585 -33.39 -9.56 -25.30
CA HIS A 585 -34.71 -10.16 -25.54
C HIS A 585 -35.67 -9.13 -26.14
#